data_f312ff377c5349246655ade9722e2875
#
_entry.id   f312ff377c5349246655ade9722e2875
#
_cell.length_a   1.000
_cell.length_b   1.000
_cell.length_c   1.000
_cell.angle_alpha   90.00
_cell.angle_beta   90.00
_cell.angle_gamma   90.00
#
_symmetry.space_group_name_H-M   'P 1'
#
loop_
_entity.id
_entity.type
_entity.pdbx_description
1 polymer ?
#
loop_
_entity_poly.entity_id
_entity_poly.type
_entity_poly.pdbx_seq_one_letter_code
_entity_poly.pdbx_strand_id
1 'polypeptide(L)'
;VTNPISRFGLVEFDGDNIVKQFVEKPKLEGFVNIGFMVFKKEILNYLDEESTLETSPLVNLSNDSELVAYTHDGYFEPMDTYREFIQLNKYWESGNPPWMDF
;
A
#
# COMPACT_ATOMS: atom_id res chain seq x y z
N VAL A 1 -2.79 -3.50 5.68
CA VAL A 1 -3.15 -2.67 4.52
C VAL A 1 -3.18 -1.20 4.88
N THR A 2 -2.93 -0.34 3.95
CA THR A 2 -3.05 1.11 4.11
C THR A 2 -3.66 1.75 2.86
N ASN A 3 -4.09 2.99 3.01
CA ASN A 3 -4.64 3.79 1.92
C ASN A 3 -3.58 4.82 1.50
N PRO A 4 -2.86 4.60 0.39
CA PRO A 4 -1.70 5.41 0.03
C PRO A 4 -2.09 6.74 -0.62
N ILE A 5 -1.15 7.70 -0.59
CA ILE A 5 -1.24 8.92 -1.38
C ILE A 5 -0.72 8.62 -2.79
N SER A 6 -1.44 9.07 -3.81
CA SER A 6 -1.01 8.93 -5.19
C SER A 6 0.26 9.74 -5.47
N ARG A 7 1.14 9.21 -6.32
CA ARG A 7 2.30 9.93 -6.85
C ARG A 7 1.91 10.90 -7.97
N PHE A 8 0.70 10.75 -8.49
CA PHE A 8 0.20 11.48 -9.64
C PHE A 8 -0.96 12.38 -9.25
N GLY A 9 -1.14 13.46 -10.01
CA GLY A 9 -2.36 14.25 -9.94
C GLY A 9 -3.54 13.48 -10.52
N LEU A 10 -4.71 13.67 -9.94
CA LEU A 10 -5.97 13.13 -10.44
C LEU A 10 -6.69 14.20 -11.25
N VAL A 11 -7.15 13.84 -12.45
CA VAL A 11 -7.83 14.75 -13.36
C VAL A 11 -9.22 14.21 -13.68
N GLU A 12 -10.23 15.05 -13.47
CA GLU A 12 -11.58 14.79 -13.94
C GLU A 12 -11.90 15.75 -15.08
N PHE A 13 -12.47 15.24 -16.17
CA PHE A 13 -12.84 16.03 -17.35
C PHE A 13 -14.17 15.59 -17.94
N ASP A 14 -14.82 16.50 -18.68
CA ASP A 14 -16.10 16.25 -19.33
C ASP A 14 -15.96 15.65 -20.75
N GLY A 15 -17.09 15.46 -21.44
CA GLY A 15 -17.12 14.92 -22.79
C GLY A 15 -16.43 15.77 -23.85
N ASP A 16 -16.16 17.04 -23.58
CA ASP A 16 -15.40 17.97 -24.41
C ASP A 16 -13.94 18.08 -24.02
N ASN A 17 -13.47 17.18 -23.14
CA ASN A 17 -12.11 17.15 -22.59
C ASN A 17 -11.73 18.40 -21.77
N ILE A 18 -12.72 19.13 -21.29
CA ILE A 18 -12.50 20.26 -20.38
C ILE A 18 -12.28 19.71 -18.98
N VAL A 19 -11.12 20.02 -18.38
CA VAL A 19 -10.80 19.63 -17.01
C VAL A 19 -11.73 20.34 -16.04
N LYS A 20 -12.47 19.58 -15.25
CA LYS A 20 -13.40 20.08 -14.23
C LYS A 20 -12.76 20.11 -12.85
N GLN A 21 -11.81 19.19 -12.60
CA GLN A 21 -11.12 19.11 -11.32
C GLN A 21 -9.71 18.58 -11.54
N PHE A 22 -8.76 19.15 -10.80
CA PHE A 22 -7.39 18.66 -10.69
C PHE A 22 -7.02 18.59 -9.21
N VAL A 23 -6.57 17.43 -8.76
CA VAL A 23 -6.11 17.20 -7.38
C VAL A 23 -4.70 16.67 -7.41
N GLU A 24 -3.76 17.43 -6.84
CA GLU A 24 -2.37 17.01 -6.73
C GLU A 24 -2.19 16.01 -5.59
N LYS A 25 -1.61 14.84 -5.92
CA LYS A 25 -1.29 13.78 -4.96
C LYS A 25 -2.46 13.42 -4.02
N PRO A 26 -3.64 13.07 -4.55
CA PRO A 26 -4.78 12.70 -3.71
C PRO A 26 -4.51 11.38 -3.01
N LYS A 27 -5.20 11.17 -1.87
CA LYS A 27 -5.28 9.85 -1.25
C LYS A 27 -6.06 8.92 -2.18
N LEU A 28 -5.49 7.74 -2.48
CA LEU A 28 -6.17 6.76 -3.34
C LEU A 28 -7.39 6.18 -2.63
N GLU A 29 -8.44 5.87 -3.40
CA GLU A 29 -9.55 5.07 -2.91
C GLU A 29 -9.11 3.61 -2.75
N GLY A 30 -9.59 2.97 -1.68
CA GLY A 30 -9.25 1.59 -1.37
C GLY A 30 -7.92 1.43 -0.63
N PHE A 31 -7.59 0.18 -0.38
CA PHE A 31 -6.43 -0.21 0.42
C PHE A 31 -5.45 -1.02 -0.41
N VAL A 32 -4.17 -0.88 -0.11
CA VAL A 32 -3.11 -1.67 -0.73
C VAL A 32 -2.42 -2.57 0.29
N ASN A 33 -1.90 -3.68 -0.18
CA ASN A 33 -1.04 -4.55 0.59
C ASN A 33 0.33 -3.88 0.82
N ILE A 34 0.77 -3.83 2.07
CA ILE A 34 2.07 -3.24 2.45
C ILE A 34 3.07 -4.28 2.95
N GLY A 35 2.80 -5.56 2.70
CA GLY A 35 3.76 -6.64 2.90
C GLY A 35 3.81 -7.27 4.29
N PHE A 36 3.12 -6.74 5.29
CA PHE A 36 3.09 -7.30 6.64
C PHE A 36 1.92 -8.26 6.79
N MET A 37 2.23 -9.52 7.10
CA MET A 37 1.23 -10.59 7.20
C MET A 37 1.53 -11.51 8.36
N VAL A 38 0.48 -12.00 9.00
CA VAL A 38 0.56 -13.03 10.05
C VAL A 38 -0.36 -14.17 9.64
N PHE A 39 0.16 -15.39 9.65
CA PHE A 39 -0.57 -16.57 9.25
C PHE A 39 -0.59 -17.63 10.34
N LYS A 40 -1.68 -18.38 10.38
CA LYS A 40 -1.70 -19.66 11.06
C LYS A 40 -0.92 -20.69 10.21
N LYS A 41 -0.45 -21.78 10.84
CA LYS A 41 0.31 -22.82 10.14
C LYS A 41 -0.44 -23.46 8.96
N GLU A 42 -1.75 -23.43 8.99
CA GLU A 42 -2.62 -23.95 7.93
C GLU A 42 -2.42 -23.25 6.57
N ILE A 43 -1.75 -22.10 6.54
CA ILE A 43 -1.31 -21.46 5.28
C ILE A 43 -0.52 -22.43 4.40
N LEU A 44 0.18 -23.38 4.99
CA LEU A 44 0.96 -24.36 4.26
C LEU A 44 0.09 -25.21 3.30
N ASN A 45 -1.21 -25.35 3.58
CA ASN A 45 -2.15 -26.05 2.71
C ASN A 45 -2.46 -25.26 1.41
N TYR A 46 -2.13 -23.98 1.38
CA TYR A 46 -2.33 -23.07 0.24
C TYR A 46 -1.06 -22.88 -0.59
N LEU A 47 0.07 -23.42 -0.12
CA LEU A 47 1.38 -23.23 -0.74
C LEU A 47 1.81 -24.48 -1.49
N ASP A 48 2.49 -24.28 -2.62
CA ASP A 48 3.22 -25.32 -3.36
C ASP A 48 4.59 -24.78 -3.79
N GLU A 49 5.40 -25.61 -4.44
CA GLU A 49 6.77 -25.23 -4.85
C GLU A 49 6.82 -24.10 -5.89
N GLU A 50 5.73 -23.89 -6.62
CA GLU A 50 5.63 -22.90 -7.70
C GLU A 50 4.84 -21.65 -7.30
N SER A 51 4.20 -21.65 -6.11
CA SER A 51 3.34 -20.55 -5.71
C SER A 51 4.14 -19.30 -5.28
N THR A 52 3.64 -18.14 -5.72
CA THR A 52 4.01 -16.84 -5.19
C THR A 52 2.87 -16.39 -4.28
N LEU A 53 3.19 -15.91 -3.08
CA LEU A 53 2.20 -15.64 -2.03
C LEU A 53 1.04 -14.75 -2.51
N GLU A 54 1.36 -13.69 -3.25
CA GLU A 54 0.40 -12.70 -3.74
C GLU A 54 -0.46 -13.19 -4.91
N THR A 55 -0.12 -14.32 -5.50
CA THR A 55 -0.89 -14.91 -6.61
C THR A 55 -1.94 -15.88 -6.09
N SER A 56 -1.72 -17.19 -6.19
CA SER A 56 -2.74 -18.17 -5.83
C SER A 56 -3.02 -18.29 -4.34
N PRO A 57 -2.03 -18.28 -3.41
CA PRO A 57 -2.33 -18.45 -1.98
C PRO A 57 -3.25 -17.37 -1.41
N LEU A 58 -2.94 -16.09 -1.59
CA LEU A 58 -3.77 -14.99 -1.07
C LEU A 58 -5.13 -14.92 -1.77
N VAL A 59 -5.18 -15.18 -3.07
CA VAL A 59 -6.45 -15.22 -3.82
C VAL A 59 -7.34 -16.35 -3.30
N ASN A 60 -6.79 -17.53 -3.08
CA ASN A 60 -7.54 -18.68 -2.57
C ASN A 60 -8.03 -18.46 -1.14
N LEU A 61 -7.18 -17.89 -0.27
CA LEU A 61 -7.57 -17.50 1.08
C LEU A 61 -8.73 -16.48 1.07
N SER A 62 -8.68 -15.52 0.17
CA SER A 62 -9.74 -14.53 -0.01
C SER A 62 -11.05 -15.19 -0.46
N ASN A 63 -10.98 -16.10 -1.42
CA ASN A 63 -12.15 -16.85 -1.92
C ASN A 63 -12.77 -17.73 -0.82
N ASP A 64 -11.95 -18.28 0.07
CA ASP A 64 -12.38 -19.10 1.20
C ASP A 64 -12.81 -18.27 2.43
N SER A 65 -12.81 -16.95 2.33
CA SER A 65 -13.13 -16.02 3.43
C SER A 65 -12.23 -16.20 4.67
N GLU A 66 -10.98 -16.62 4.46
CA GLU A 66 -9.97 -16.85 5.49
C GLU A 66 -8.94 -15.72 5.60
N LEU A 67 -9.09 -14.64 4.84
CA LEU A 67 -8.19 -13.50 4.82
C LEU A 67 -8.84 -12.28 5.48
N VAL A 68 -8.17 -11.75 6.51
CA VAL A 68 -8.64 -10.58 7.26
C VAL A 68 -7.64 -9.45 7.08
N ALA A 69 -8.14 -8.24 6.85
CA ALA A 69 -7.32 -7.05 6.73
C ALA A 69 -7.22 -6.31 8.08
N TYR A 70 -6.00 -5.93 8.44
CA TYR A 70 -5.74 -4.92 9.46
C TYR A 70 -5.43 -3.60 8.76
N THR A 71 -6.19 -2.56 9.07
CA THR A 71 -6.01 -1.24 8.48
C THR A 71 -5.01 -0.42 9.30
N HIS A 72 -4.00 0.12 8.63
CA HIS A 72 -3.01 1.01 9.22
C HIS A 72 -3.29 2.44 8.77
N ASP A 73 -3.63 3.30 9.71
CA ASP A 73 -3.97 4.71 9.47
C ASP A 73 -2.81 5.67 9.78
N GLY A 74 -1.70 5.13 10.29
CA GLY A 74 -0.52 5.91 10.63
C GLY A 74 0.39 6.18 9.43
N TYR A 75 1.59 6.65 9.74
CA TYR A 75 2.61 6.93 8.73
C TYR A 75 2.98 5.66 7.96
N PHE A 76 3.04 5.78 6.65
CA PHE A 76 3.54 4.76 5.74
C PHE A 76 4.31 5.41 4.60
N GLU A 77 5.54 4.95 4.39
CA GLU A 77 6.39 5.34 3.26
C GLU A 77 7.17 4.11 2.79
N PRO A 78 7.00 3.66 1.54
CA PRO A 78 7.86 2.61 0.98
C PRO A 78 9.24 3.18 0.65
N MET A 79 10.26 2.32 0.58
CA MET A 79 11.58 2.69 0.10
C MET A 79 11.93 1.85 -1.15
N ASP A 80 11.19 2.08 -2.22
CA ASP A 80 11.34 1.35 -3.47
C ASP A 80 12.07 2.16 -4.55
N THR A 81 12.22 3.47 -4.33
CA THR A 81 12.87 4.40 -5.25
C THR A 81 13.98 5.19 -4.56
N TYR A 82 14.93 5.71 -5.35
CA TYR A 82 15.99 6.58 -4.84
C TYR A 82 15.42 7.86 -4.20
N ARG A 83 14.35 8.40 -4.74
CA ARG A 83 13.66 9.57 -4.19
C ARG A 83 13.14 9.31 -2.78
N GLU A 84 12.54 8.16 -2.54
CA GLU A 84 12.05 7.74 -1.23
C GLU A 84 13.22 7.53 -0.26
N PHE A 85 14.31 6.92 -0.71
CA PHE A 85 15.54 6.79 0.08
C PHE A 85 16.05 8.15 0.57
N ILE A 86 16.18 9.12 -0.32
CA ILE A 86 16.62 10.48 0.04
C ILE A 86 15.65 11.13 1.04
N GLN A 87 14.35 10.99 0.82
CA GLN A 87 13.33 11.59 1.70
C GLN A 87 13.36 10.99 3.10
N LEU A 88 13.48 9.67 3.21
CA LEU A 88 13.56 8.99 4.51
C LEU A 88 14.83 9.38 5.28
N ASN A 89 15.96 9.53 4.59
CA ASN A 89 17.18 10.03 5.22
C ASN A 89 17.05 11.47 5.73
N LYS A 90 16.39 12.34 4.97
CA LYS A 90 16.10 13.71 5.43
C LYS A 90 15.25 13.74 6.69
N TYR A 91 14.24 12.89 6.79
CA TYR A 91 13.45 12.77 8.01
C TYR A 91 14.29 12.31 9.19
N TRP A 92 15.16 11.33 8.98
CA TRP A 92 16.07 10.85 10.03
C TRP A 92 17.01 11.96 10.50
N GLU A 93 17.65 12.66 9.59
CA GLU A 93 18.58 13.74 9.87
C GLU A 93 17.93 14.95 10.56
N SER A 94 16.62 15.15 10.36
CA SER A 94 15.86 16.21 11.03
C SER A 94 15.72 15.98 12.55
N GLY A 95 15.97 14.76 13.02
CA GLY A 95 15.84 14.38 14.43
C GLY A 95 14.41 14.06 14.89
N ASN A 96 13.44 14.17 13.99
CA ASN A 96 12.02 13.88 14.29
C ASN A 96 11.38 13.09 13.16
N PRO A 97 11.83 11.85 12.90
CA PRO A 97 11.29 11.05 11.83
C PRO A 97 9.83 10.62 12.13
N PRO A 98 8.92 10.69 11.13
CA PRO A 98 7.49 10.42 11.33
C PRO A 98 7.15 9.03 11.87
N TRP A 99 8.02 8.05 11.64
CA TRP A 99 7.81 6.68 12.12
C TRP A 99 8.16 6.45 13.60
N MET A 100 8.72 7.46 14.25
CA MET A 100 9.07 7.41 15.67
C MET A 100 8.02 8.07 16.58
N ASP A 101 6.92 8.49 16.01
CA ASP A 101 5.83 9.14 16.73
C ASP A 101 4.88 8.08 17.32
N PHE A 102 5.25 7.53 18.46
CA PHE A 102 4.45 6.58 19.23
C PHE A 102 4.46 6.83 20.75
#